data_ec485065031af031b0e6b24a398a8449
#
_entry.id   ec485065031af031b0e6b24a398a8449
#
_cell.length_a   1.000
_cell.length_b   1.000
_cell.length_c   1.000
_cell.angle_alpha   90.00
_cell.angle_beta   90.00
_cell.angle_gamma   90.00
#
_symmetry.space_group_name_H-M   'P 1'
#
loop_
_entity.id
_entity.type
_entity.pdbx_description
1 polymer ?
#
loop_
_entity_poly.entity_id
_entity_poly.type
_entity_poly.pdbx_seq_one_letter_code
_entity_poly.pdbx_strand_id
1 'polypeptide(L)'
;FIREAIVSKKNIVISGGTSSGKTTFLNSCVGQIPLHERLITLEDTYEIDVPHNNVVRLKALKLAGEQIQRLSMQDLVQASLRLRPDRIIMGEIRGKELFDFISACSTGHSGALATIHANNPKIAFMRMAQLYKLNQVAGMSEEDIYN
;
A
#
# COMPACT_ATOMS: atom_id res chain seq x y z
N PHE A 1 -21.00 2.16 -3.85
CA PHE A 1 -20.09 1.02 -3.89
C PHE A 1 -18.71 1.33 -3.32
N ILE A 2 -17.91 2.27 -3.91
CA ILE A 2 -16.53 2.55 -3.42
C ILE A 2 -16.52 3.07 -1.98
N ARG A 3 -17.39 4.03 -1.66
CA ARG A 3 -17.53 4.56 -0.30
C ARG A 3 -17.89 3.46 0.70
N GLU A 4 -18.80 2.57 0.35
CA GLU A 4 -19.17 1.42 1.18
C GLU A 4 -17.99 0.48 1.40
N ALA A 5 -17.23 0.18 0.34
CA ALA A 5 -16.02 -0.63 0.45
C ALA A 5 -14.99 0.01 1.40
N ILE A 6 -14.80 1.33 1.33
CA ILE A 6 -13.91 2.05 2.24
C ILE A 6 -14.42 1.95 3.68
N VAL A 7 -15.69 2.27 3.93
CA VAL A 7 -16.28 2.23 5.28
C VAL A 7 -16.25 0.82 5.86
N SER A 8 -16.50 -0.20 5.02
CA SER A 8 -16.44 -1.62 5.40
C SER A 8 -15.01 -2.18 5.50
N LYS A 9 -13.99 -1.33 5.46
CA LYS A 9 -12.58 -1.73 5.57
C LYS A 9 -12.15 -2.80 4.54
N LYS A 10 -12.64 -2.68 3.29
CA LYS A 10 -12.12 -3.51 2.20
C LYS A 10 -10.75 -3.03 1.79
N ASN A 11 -9.83 -3.95 1.49
CA ASN A 11 -8.56 -3.63 0.88
C ASN A 11 -8.80 -3.22 -0.58
N ILE A 12 -8.22 -2.11 -1.00
CA ILE A 12 -8.44 -1.55 -2.35
C ILE A 12 -7.09 -1.30 -3.01
N VAL A 13 -6.91 -1.89 -4.18
CA VAL A 13 -5.75 -1.62 -5.04
C VAL A 13 -6.23 -0.87 -6.28
N ILE A 14 -5.65 0.30 -6.50
CA ILE A 14 -5.96 1.18 -7.63
C ILE A 14 -4.91 0.96 -8.72
N SER A 15 -5.32 0.44 -9.86
CA SER A 15 -4.44 0.22 -11.00
C SER A 15 -4.62 1.30 -12.08
N GLY A 16 -3.56 1.60 -12.78
CA GLY A 16 -3.58 2.56 -13.89
C GLY A 16 -2.19 2.81 -14.46
N GLY A 17 -2.11 3.34 -15.67
CA GLY A 17 -0.87 3.77 -16.29
C GLY A 17 -0.24 5.00 -15.64
N THR A 18 0.90 5.45 -16.17
CA THR A 18 1.52 6.72 -15.75
C THR A 18 0.55 7.87 -16.04
N SER A 19 0.47 8.82 -15.12
CA SER A 19 -0.39 10.02 -15.24
C SER A 19 -1.89 9.73 -15.44
N SER A 20 -2.36 8.52 -15.09
CA SER A 20 -3.78 8.15 -15.23
C SER A 20 -4.67 8.65 -14.09
N GLY A 21 -4.12 9.38 -13.14
CA GLY A 21 -4.87 9.91 -11.98
C GLY A 21 -4.99 8.95 -10.79
N LYS A 22 -4.16 7.88 -10.70
CA LYS A 22 -4.18 6.94 -9.56
C LYS A 22 -4.08 7.63 -8.21
N THR A 23 -3.10 8.53 -8.05
CA THR A 23 -2.89 9.27 -6.80
C THR A 23 -4.05 10.20 -6.50
N THR A 24 -4.62 10.86 -7.52
CA THR A 24 -5.80 11.70 -7.36
C THR A 24 -7.01 10.89 -6.88
N PHE A 25 -7.20 9.70 -7.46
CA PHE A 25 -8.27 8.80 -7.05
C PHE A 25 -8.03 8.23 -5.65
N LEU A 26 -6.78 7.87 -5.33
CA LEU A 26 -6.38 7.44 -3.98
C LEU A 26 -6.70 8.54 -2.95
N ASN A 27 -6.35 9.80 -3.22
CA ASN A 27 -6.65 10.93 -2.33
C ASN A 27 -8.16 11.10 -2.12
N SER A 28 -8.94 10.93 -3.19
CA SER A 28 -10.42 10.94 -3.08
C SER A 28 -10.94 9.81 -2.19
N CYS A 29 -10.33 8.63 -2.25
CA CYS A 29 -10.65 7.50 -1.38
C CYS A 29 -10.25 7.77 0.08
N VAL A 30 -9.05 8.31 0.31
CA VAL A 30 -8.56 8.68 1.65
C VAL A 30 -9.50 9.68 2.32
N GLY A 31 -10.01 10.66 1.57
CA GLY A 31 -11.00 11.61 2.06
C GLY A 31 -12.35 11.01 2.48
N GLN A 32 -12.63 9.74 2.15
CA GLN A 32 -13.84 9.03 2.59
C GLN A 32 -13.62 8.15 3.83
N ILE A 33 -12.39 8.04 4.31
CA ILE A 33 -12.07 7.30 5.54
C ILE A 33 -12.58 8.10 6.76
N PRO A 34 -13.19 7.46 7.76
CA PRO A 34 -13.62 8.13 8.97
C PRO A 34 -12.48 8.88 9.68
N LEU A 35 -12.69 10.15 10.03
CA LEU A 35 -11.66 11.05 10.55
C LEU A 35 -11.05 10.63 11.90
N HIS A 36 -11.71 9.74 12.64
CA HIS A 36 -11.21 9.23 13.92
C HIS A 36 -10.19 8.10 13.74
N GLU A 37 -10.06 7.52 12.54
CA GLU A 37 -9.13 6.44 12.27
C GLU A 37 -7.67 6.95 12.20
N ARG A 38 -6.75 6.11 12.70
CA ARG A 38 -5.31 6.36 12.62
C ARG A 38 -4.77 5.85 11.29
N LEU A 39 -4.23 6.75 10.50
CA LEU A 39 -3.67 6.43 9.18
C LEU A 39 -2.15 6.44 9.21
N ILE A 40 -1.55 5.49 8.50
CA ILE A 40 -0.12 5.50 8.22
C ILE A 40 0.06 5.50 6.71
N THR A 41 0.72 6.53 6.17
CA THR A 41 1.06 6.60 4.75
C THR A 41 2.50 6.16 4.51
N LEU A 42 2.71 5.40 3.44
CA LEU A 42 4.00 4.89 3.00
C LEU A 42 4.27 5.39 1.59
N GLU A 43 5.28 6.24 1.41
CA GLU A 43 5.48 6.97 0.17
C GLU A 43 6.96 7.06 -0.23
N ASP A 44 7.25 7.01 -1.51
CA ASP A 44 8.56 7.39 -2.05
C ASP A 44 8.73 8.92 -2.09
N THR A 45 7.65 9.61 -2.40
CA THR A 45 7.52 11.06 -2.41
C THR A 45 6.14 11.40 -1.85
N TYR A 46 6.06 12.44 -1.03
CA TYR A 46 4.79 12.85 -0.44
C TYR A 46 3.83 13.40 -1.48
N GLU A 47 2.81 12.62 -1.82
CA GLU A 47 1.76 12.94 -2.78
C GLU A 47 0.35 12.67 -2.21
N ILE A 48 0.27 11.91 -1.11
CA ILE A 48 -1.00 11.57 -0.50
C ILE A 48 -1.46 12.72 0.37
N ASP A 49 -2.65 13.24 0.08
CA ASP A 49 -3.33 14.23 0.89
C ASP A 49 -4.19 13.54 1.96
N VAL A 50 -3.90 13.81 3.23
CA VAL A 50 -4.56 13.15 4.35
C VAL A 50 -5.20 14.21 5.25
N PRO A 51 -6.54 14.35 5.22
CA PRO A 51 -7.25 15.32 6.04
C PRO A 51 -7.41 14.91 7.51
N HIS A 52 -6.77 13.81 7.94
CA HIS A 52 -6.90 13.25 9.28
C HIS A 52 -5.92 13.88 10.26
N ASN A 53 -6.35 14.09 11.50
CA ASN A 53 -5.49 14.60 12.58
C ASN A 53 -4.53 13.53 13.11
N ASN A 54 -4.94 12.25 13.07
CA ASN A 54 -4.13 11.13 13.55
C ASN A 54 -3.47 10.41 12.38
N VAL A 55 -2.40 10.99 11.85
CA VAL A 55 -1.65 10.46 10.73
C VAL A 55 -0.16 10.39 11.02
N VAL A 56 0.48 9.31 10.58
CA VAL A 56 1.94 9.19 10.52
C VAL A 56 2.32 9.00 9.05
N ARG A 57 3.17 9.88 8.55
CA ARG A 57 3.66 9.83 7.18
C ARG A 57 5.09 9.30 7.15
N LEU A 58 5.28 8.14 6.55
CA LEU A 58 6.59 7.52 6.40
C LEU A 58 7.05 7.65 4.94
N LYS A 59 8.30 8.06 4.77
CA LYS A 59 8.91 8.23 3.46
C LYS A 59 10.11 7.32 3.29
N ALA A 60 10.18 6.60 2.17
CA ALA A 60 11.35 5.84 1.79
C ALA A 60 12.54 6.78 1.51
N LEU A 61 13.71 6.41 2.01
CA LEU A 61 14.92 7.21 1.83
C LEU A 61 15.80 6.56 0.76
N LYS A 62 16.01 7.27 -0.34
CA LYS A 62 16.99 6.96 -1.38
C LYS A 62 18.16 7.92 -1.21
N LEU A 63 19.16 7.56 -0.42
CA LEU A 63 20.34 8.39 -0.24
C LEU A 63 21.45 7.96 -1.21
N ALA A 64 22.02 8.93 -1.91
CA ALA A 64 23.22 8.74 -2.69
C ALA A 64 24.44 8.85 -1.75
N GLY A 65 25.12 7.73 -1.46
CA GLY A 65 26.33 7.70 -0.63
C GLY A 65 26.51 6.36 0.08
N GLU A 66 27.73 5.86 0.11
CA GLU A 66 28.07 4.48 0.47
C GLU A 66 27.90 4.11 1.96
N GLN A 67 27.49 5.00 2.85
CA GLN A 67 27.47 4.75 4.29
C GLN A 67 26.11 4.98 4.96
N ILE A 68 25.05 5.30 4.24
CA ILE A 68 23.75 5.59 4.84
C ILE A 68 22.78 4.46 4.52
N GLN A 69 22.28 3.85 5.59
CA GLN A 69 21.28 2.78 5.52
C GLN A 69 20.04 3.29 4.76
N ARG A 70 19.71 2.66 3.65
CA ARG A 70 18.52 3.00 2.86
C ARG A 70 17.29 2.44 3.58
N LEU A 71 16.30 3.26 3.82
CA LEU A 71 14.97 2.80 4.23
C LEU A 71 14.17 2.48 2.97
N SER A 72 13.91 1.20 2.76
CA SER A 72 13.10 0.71 1.66
C SER A 72 11.61 0.82 1.99
N MET A 73 10.76 0.73 0.97
CA MET A 73 9.31 0.66 1.16
C MET A 73 8.93 -0.57 2.00
N GLN A 74 9.64 -1.69 1.87
CA GLN A 74 9.45 -2.87 2.69
C GLN A 74 9.71 -2.60 4.18
N ASP A 75 10.80 -1.91 4.51
CA ASP A 75 11.11 -1.51 5.90
C ASP A 75 9.99 -0.63 6.48
N LEU A 76 9.43 0.26 5.67
CA LEU A 76 8.32 1.12 6.09
C LEU A 76 7.05 0.31 6.38
N VAL A 77 6.70 -0.69 5.56
CA VAL A 77 5.56 -1.57 5.84
C VAL A 77 5.76 -2.26 7.19
N GLN A 78 6.91 -2.90 7.41
CA GLN A 78 7.22 -3.59 8.67
C GLN A 78 7.19 -2.66 9.87
N ALA A 79 7.73 -1.45 9.74
CA ALA A 79 7.69 -0.43 10.79
C ALA A 79 6.25 0.03 11.08
N SER A 80 5.43 0.20 10.05
CA SER A 80 4.05 0.67 10.17
C SER A 80 3.19 -0.23 11.05
N LEU A 81 3.40 -1.55 11.00
CA LEU A 81 2.66 -2.53 11.80
C LEU A 81 2.83 -2.32 13.32
N ARG A 82 3.97 -1.75 13.73
CA ARG A 82 4.27 -1.45 15.14
C ARG A 82 3.68 -0.12 15.62
N LEU A 83 3.15 0.69 14.71
CA LEU A 83 2.58 2.01 15.01
C LEU A 83 1.07 1.97 15.26
N ARG A 84 0.47 0.79 15.34
CA ARG A 84 -0.97 0.54 15.57
C ARG A 84 -1.86 1.32 14.57
N PRO A 85 -1.71 1.08 13.26
CA PRO A 85 -2.55 1.71 12.26
C PRO A 85 -3.97 1.15 12.30
N ASP A 86 -4.97 2.01 12.11
CA ASP A 86 -6.30 1.56 11.69
C ASP A 86 -6.31 1.23 10.20
N ARG A 87 -5.48 1.95 9.41
CA ARG A 87 -5.24 1.66 7.99
C ARG A 87 -3.84 2.02 7.56
N ILE A 88 -3.34 1.27 6.59
CA ILE A 88 -2.10 1.53 5.88
C ILE A 88 -2.44 2.01 4.47
N ILE A 89 -1.89 3.17 4.09
CA ILE A 89 -2.08 3.76 2.77
C ILE A 89 -0.71 3.76 2.07
N MET A 90 -0.58 3.00 1.00
CA MET A 90 0.66 2.91 0.24
C MET A 90 0.55 3.68 -1.07
N GLY A 91 1.46 4.61 -1.29
CA GLY A 91 1.49 5.45 -2.50
C GLY A 91 1.58 4.61 -3.76
N GLU A 92 2.52 3.68 -3.83
CA GLU A 92 2.65 2.75 -4.95
C GLU A 92 3.36 1.46 -4.54
N ILE A 93 2.85 0.33 -5.04
CA ILE A 93 3.48 -0.99 -4.94
C ILE A 93 4.36 -1.21 -6.18
N ARG A 94 5.67 -1.42 -5.98
CA ARG A 94 6.63 -1.60 -7.07
C ARG A 94 7.47 -2.87 -6.98
N GLY A 95 7.60 -3.46 -5.77
CA GLY A 95 8.55 -4.53 -5.52
C GLY A 95 8.20 -5.44 -4.34
N LYS A 96 9.23 -5.76 -3.57
CA LYS A 96 9.17 -6.76 -2.48
C LYS A 96 8.22 -6.41 -1.34
N GLU A 97 7.93 -5.13 -1.15
CA GLU A 97 7.00 -4.63 -0.15
C GLU A 97 5.59 -5.21 -0.27
N LEU A 98 5.22 -5.71 -1.45
CA LEU A 98 3.92 -6.34 -1.68
C LEU A 98 3.68 -7.52 -0.73
N PHE A 99 4.69 -8.36 -0.50
CA PHE A 99 4.54 -9.51 0.40
C PHE A 99 4.14 -9.08 1.82
N ASP A 100 4.90 -8.14 2.39
CA ASP A 100 4.62 -7.64 3.74
C ASP A 100 3.28 -6.90 3.79
N PHE A 101 2.92 -6.19 2.72
CA PHE A 101 1.64 -5.50 2.60
C PHE A 101 0.44 -6.47 2.58
N ILE A 102 0.51 -7.54 1.78
CA ILE A 102 -0.54 -8.59 1.76
C ILE A 102 -0.60 -9.29 3.12
N SER A 103 0.54 -9.62 3.70
CA SER A 103 0.60 -10.23 5.03
C SER A 103 -0.07 -9.33 6.09
N ALA A 104 0.19 -8.02 6.06
CA ALA A 104 -0.46 -7.06 6.93
C ALA A 104 -2.00 -7.06 6.76
N CYS A 105 -2.46 -7.03 5.50
CA CYS A 105 -3.89 -7.08 5.17
C CYS A 105 -4.56 -8.36 5.70
N SER A 106 -3.86 -9.50 5.65
CA SER A 106 -4.36 -10.81 6.08
C SER A 106 -4.31 -11.01 7.60
N THR A 107 -3.48 -10.26 8.32
CA THR A 107 -3.25 -10.41 9.77
C THR A 107 -3.92 -9.35 10.63
N GLY A 108 -5.01 -8.74 10.13
CA GLY A 108 -5.86 -7.84 10.93
C GLY A 108 -5.77 -6.36 10.58
N HIS A 109 -4.95 -5.97 9.59
CA HIS A 109 -4.85 -4.58 9.11
C HIS A 109 -5.70 -4.38 7.84
N SER A 110 -7.00 -4.70 7.93
CA SER A 110 -7.95 -4.53 6.81
C SER A 110 -8.24 -3.06 6.52
N GLY A 111 -8.70 -2.77 5.29
CA GLY A 111 -9.00 -1.42 4.83
C GLY A 111 -7.78 -0.67 4.29
N ALA A 112 -6.73 -1.40 3.94
CA ALA A 112 -5.56 -0.82 3.31
C ALA A 112 -5.88 -0.33 1.90
N LEU A 113 -5.24 0.77 1.51
CA LEU A 113 -5.33 1.34 0.16
C LEU A 113 -3.93 1.37 -0.45
N ALA A 114 -3.84 1.03 -1.73
CA ALA A 114 -2.57 1.11 -2.46
C ALA A 114 -2.78 1.44 -3.93
N THR A 115 -1.74 1.94 -4.60
CA THR A 115 -1.72 2.00 -6.05
C THR A 115 -0.73 1.01 -6.64
N ILE A 116 -0.97 0.60 -7.87
CA ILE A 116 -0.05 -0.24 -8.65
C ILE A 116 -0.05 0.21 -10.12
N HIS A 117 1.11 0.18 -10.74
CA HIS A 117 1.21 0.48 -12.16
C HIS A 117 0.81 -0.74 -13.00
N ALA A 118 -0.40 -0.71 -13.55
CA ALA A 118 -0.92 -1.73 -14.46
C ALA A 118 -2.08 -1.15 -15.27
N ASN A 119 -2.17 -1.50 -16.56
CA ASN A 119 -3.14 -0.91 -17.48
C ASN A 119 -4.59 -1.30 -17.21
N ASN A 120 -4.82 -2.39 -16.52
CA ASN A 120 -6.16 -2.85 -16.12
C ASN A 120 -6.07 -3.79 -14.90
N PRO A 121 -7.20 -4.09 -14.22
CA PRO A 121 -7.22 -4.94 -13.04
C PRO A 121 -6.63 -6.34 -13.25
N LYS A 122 -6.89 -6.98 -14.39
CA LYS A 122 -6.35 -8.31 -14.71
C LYS A 122 -4.82 -8.30 -14.73
N ILE A 123 -4.23 -7.30 -15.40
CA ILE A 123 -2.77 -7.12 -15.44
C ILE A 123 -2.24 -6.77 -14.03
N ALA A 124 -3.00 -6.01 -13.22
CA ALA A 124 -2.62 -5.71 -11.86
C ALA A 124 -2.47 -6.99 -11.01
N PHE A 125 -3.43 -7.91 -11.07
CA PHE A 125 -3.33 -9.20 -10.39
C PHE A 125 -2.12 -10.02 -10.87
N MET A 126 -1.89 -10.12 -12.17
CA MET A 126 -0.73 -10.81 -12.71
C MET A 126 0.59 -10.20 -12.21
N ARG A 127 0.65 -8.86 -12.16
CA ARG A 127 1.82 -8.15 -11.65
C ARG A 127 2.02 -8.38 -10.14
N MET A 128 0.94 -8.36 -9.37
CA MET A 128 1.02 -8.69 -7.93
C MET A 128 1.52 -10.12 -7.72
N ALA A 129 1.01 -11.10 -8.48
CA ALA A 129 1.50 -12.48 -8.43
C ALA A 129 2.99 -12.59 -8.76
N GLN A 130 3.46 -11.87 -9.78
CA GLN A 130 4.89 -11.82 -10.13
C GLN A 130 5.73 -11.21 -9.02
N LEU A 131 5.32 -10.07 -8.46
CA LEU A 131 6.03 -9.40 -7.37
C LEU A 131 6.08 -10.27 -6.10
N TYR A 132 4.99 -10.98 -5.82
CA TYR A 132 4.92 -11.92 -4.70
C TYR A 132 5.92 -13.06 -4.84
N LYS A 133 6.01 -13.67 -6.02
CA LYS A 133 6.99 -14.74 -6.33
C LYS A 133 8.45 -14.28 -6.21
N LEU A 134 8.74 -13.01 -6.49
CA LEU A 134 10.09 -12.45 -6.35
C LEU A 134 10.60 -12.46 -4.90
N ASN A 135 9.75 -12.58 -3.91
CA ASN A 135 10.16 -12.70 -2.51
C ASN A 135 10.68 -14.08 -2.11
N GLN A 136 10.73 -15.06 -3.05
CA GLN A 136 11.30 -16.40 -2.86
C GLN A 136 10.81 -17.11 -1.59
N VAL A 137 9.55 -16.94 -1.23
CA VAL A 137 8.97 -17.68 -0.12
C VAL A 137 8.60 -19.06 -0.65
N ALA A 138 9.49 -20.03 -0.44
CA ALA A 138 9.23 -21.42 -0.78
C ALA A 138 7.98 -21.89 -0.03
N GLY A 139 6.94 -22.32 -0.77
CA GLY A 139 5.78 -22.98 -0.21
C GLY A 139 4.45 -22.22 -0.24
N MET A 140 4.42 -20.99 -0.74
CA MET A 140 3.15 -20.27 -0.92
C MET A 140 2.65 -20.37 -2.37
N SER A 141 1.37 -20.67 -2.55
CA SER A 141 0.73 -20.84 -3.86
C SER A 141 0.14 -19.53 -4.38
N GLU A 142 -0.17 -19.48 -5.69
CA GLU A 142 -0.89 -18.35 -6.29
C GLU A 142 -2.29 -18.14 -5.65
N GLU A 143 -2.88 -19.19 -5.10
CA GLU A 143 -4.19 -19.15 -4.43
C GLU A 143 -4.20 -18.23 -3.21
N ASP A 144 -3.06 -18.06 -2.51
CA ASP A 144 -2.92 -17.15 -1.38
C ASP A 144 -3.07 -15.66 -1.75
N ILE A 145 -2.96 -15.34 -3.04
CA ILE A 145 -3.08 -13.96 -3.56
C ILE A 145 -4.53 -13.63 -3.93
N TYR A 146 -5.34 -14.65 -4.24
CA TYR A 146 -6.70 -14.49 -4.77
C TYR A 146 -7.81 -14.59 -3.71
N ASN A 147 -7.46 -15.00 -2.48
CA ASN A 147 -8.34 -15.04 -1.33
C ASN A 147 -8.20 -13.77 -0.45
#